data_906fd003c41f30b8a172fe92bab2dfe6
#
_entry.id   906fd003c41f30b8a172fe92bab2dfe6
#
_cell.length_a   1.000
_cell.length_b   1.000
_cell.length_c   1.000
_cell.angle_alpha   90.00
_cell.angle_beta   90.00
_cell.angle_gamma   90.00
#
_symmetry.space_group_name_H-M   'P 1'
#
loop_
_entity.id
_entity.type
_entity.pdbx_description
1 polymer ?
#
loop_
_entity_poly.entity_id
_entity_poly.type
_entity_poly.pdbx_seq_one_letter_code
_entity_poly.pdbx_strand_id
1 'polypeptide(L)'
;MKIKSLAFVLMFLPMVSWAESSGAENKSEKEITMTTTQAMQLAGALVDRGDIEHATQILTKTPKMGNVALEIERWFLLAQIAQKQGDFETAIKIYQKILDAQPDLARVRFELATCYMHIKQWYRADYHLRLAMAGADLPDEVRKIMNYYRWIVRQNKNWNVWFNFGAAPDNNINNAVGGTECVNTLFGPMCRDLSDPESAIGYNFSLGGNYEFKLSDHWRWKSDAFVYSNIYDISDYDDLYLSVGTGPRYIWDRGDVWLAGVWNRRWYGWERYNWSAGVKLDLNYDFTRKLSGGMYLQYLKNSYDLYGDFLTGDTYSAQMRFSYSFNARLYSVLRIAATREVANTPEYSYWQPGFGVGIGAELPWGFHVYAEPYFYWTAYDDDKWVVHNGNFSQITERDFTQRYSVSISNNKFDFWGFVPTIVLGYTHRDSNIWQREFDKFTAEFTMRQKF
;
A
#
# COMPACT_ATOMS: atom_id res chain seq x y z
N MET A 1 16.72 -8.38 25.93
CA MET A 1 17.09 -6.97 26.15
C MET A 1 15.90 -6.31 26.83
N LYS A 2 16.03 -5.95 28.12
CA LYS A 2 14.94 -5.36 28.92
C LYS A 2 14.71 -3.92 28.46
N ILE A 3 13.57 -3.64 27.84
CA ILE A 3 13.14 -2.29 27.45
C ILE A 3 12.68 -1.60 28.73
N LYS A 4 13.44 -0.60 29.18
CA LYS A 4 13.03 0.28 30.29
C LYS A 4 11.93 1.21 29.79
N SER A 5 10.76 1.11 30.39
CA SER A 5 9.64 2.04 30.26
C SER A 5 10.09 3.44 30.72
N LEU A 6 10.11 4.41 29.81
CA LEU A 6 10.33 5.82 30.15
C LEU A 6 8.97 6.44 30.50
N ALA A 7 8.78 6.69 31.79
CA ALA A 7 7.61 7.40 32.30
C ALA A 7 7.74 8.90 31.97
N PHE A 8 6.73 9.46 31.30
CA PHE A 8 6.59 10.90 31.10
C PHE A 8 5.97 11.53 32.35
N VAL A 9 6.76 12.33 33.07
CA VAL A 9 6.34 13.07 34.26
C VAL A 9 5.62 14.35 33.80
N LEU A 10 4.35 14.46 34.08
CA LEU A 10 3.66 15.74 34.18
C LEU A 10 3.38 16.04 35.65
N MET A 11 4.20 16.96 36.21
CA MET A 11 3.99 17.53 37.54
C MET A 11 2.76 18.44 37.52
N PHE A 12 1.82 18.14 38.43
CA PHE A 12 1.07 19.11 39.23
C PHE A 12 0.23 18.33 40.23
N LEU A 13 0.66 18.28 41.51
CA LEU A 13 -0.17 17.86 42.63
C LEU A 13 0.09 18.78 43.83
N PRO A 14 -0.98 19.18 44.55
CA PRO A 14 -0.80 19.67 45.90
C PRO A 14 -0.62 18.49 46.88
N MET A 15 0.34 18.63 47.79
CA MET A 15 0.57 17.72 48.89
C MET A 15 -0.62 17.73 49.85
N VAL A 16 -1.11 16.57 50.19
CA VAL A 16 -1.97 16.33 51.38
C VAL A 16 -1.16 15.43 52.32
N SER A 17 -0.86 15.97 53.48
CA SER A 17 -0.16 15.28 54.61
C SER A 17 -1.13 14.25 55.22
N TRP A 18 -0.62 13.04 55.46
CA TRP A 18 -1.31 12.02 56.26
C TRP A 18 -0.68 11.96 57.66
N ALA A 19 -1.58 12.10 58.64
CA ALA A 19 -1.26 11.78 60.07
C ALA A 19 -1.63 10.32 60.32
N GLU A 20 -0.70 9.54 60.87
CA GLU A 20 -0.97 8.20 61.36
C GLU A 20 -1.81 8.27 62.64
N SER A 21 -2.91 7.53 62.71
CA SER A 21 -3.55 7.13 63.98
C SER A 21 -3.91 5.64 63.89
N SER A 22 -3.29 4.87 64.79
CA SER A 22 -3.59 3.48 65.03
C SER A 22 -4.94 3.31 65.74
N GLY A 23 -5.86 2.57 65.12
CA GLY A 23 -7.09 2.15 65.74
C GLY A 23 -7.76 1.07 64.90
N ALA A 24 -7.85 -0.13 65.41
CA ALA A 24 -8.61 -1.21 64.81
C ALA A 24 -10.09 -0.83 64.74
N GLU A 25 -10.63 -0.55 63.55
CA GLU A 25 -12.04 -0.33 63.34
C GLU A 25 -12.54 -1.05 62.11
N ASN A 26 -13.65 -1.71 62.31
CA ASN A 26 -14.59 -2.31 61.38
C ASN A 26 -14.60 -1.53 60.04
N LYS A 27 -14.15 -2.14 58.93
CA LYS A 27 -14.21 -1.54 57.59
C LYS A 27 -15.68 -1.51 57.11
N SER A 28 -16.36 -0.45 57.49
CA SER A 28 -17.48 0.05 56.72
C SER A 28 -16.94 0.53 55.39
N GLU A 29 -17.25 -0.15 54.30
CA GLU A 29 -16.99 0.35 52.94
C GLU A 29 -17.68 1.71 52.79
N LYS A 30 -16.91 2.81 52.91
CA LYS A 30 -17.42 4.13 52.56
C LYS A 30 -17.62 4.15 51.04
N GLU A 31 -18.85 4.08 50.59
CA GLU A 31 -19.19 4.42 49.20
C GLU A 31 -18.78 5.87 48.94
N ILE A 32 -17.71 6.04 48.13
CA ILE A 32 -17.28 7.34 47.66
C ILE A 32 -18.05 7.63 46.36
N THR A 33 -19.05 8.49 46.43
CA THR A 33 -19.76 8.99 45.25
C THR A 33 -18.83 9.97 44.50
N MET A 34 -18.43 9.57 43.30
CA MET A 34 -17.58 10.39 42.37
C MET A 34 -18.38 10.75 41.12
N THR A 35 -18.11 11.92 40.57
CA THR A 35 -18.57 12.24 39.22
C THR A 35 -17.85 11.37 38.20
N THR A 36 -18.47 11.13 37.05
CA THR A 36 -17.86 10.33 35.96
C THR A 36 -16.47 10.85 35.57
N THR A 37 -16.29 12.17 35.50
CA THR A 37 -14.96 12.78 35.19
C THR A 37 -13.93 12.49 36.27
N GLN A 38 -14.31 12.56 37.53
CA GLN A 38 -13.41 12.19 38.65
C GLN A 38 -13.03 10.71 38.63
N ALA A 39 -14.00 9.84 38.32
CA ALA A 39 -13.75 8.40 38.16
C ALA A 39 -12.75 8.13 37.02
N MET A 40 -12.86 8.82 35.88
CA MET A 40 -11.93 8.67 34.76
C MET A 40 -10.54 9.18 35.10
N GLN A 41 -10.41 10.33 35.78
CA GLN A 41 -9.13 10.86 36.25
C GLN A 41 -8.44 9.92 37.24
N LEU A 42 -9.21 9.37 38.19
CA LEU A 42 -8.69 8.40 39.16
C LEU A 42 -8.25 7.10 38.46
N ALA A 43 -9.05 6.59 37.52
CA ALA A 43 -8.70 5.42 36.73
C ALA A 43 -7.41 5.64 35.94
N GLY A 44 -7.25 6.81 35.30
CA GLY A 44 -6.02 7.21 34.59
C GLY A 44 -4.79 7.21 35.53
N ALA A 45 -4.90 7.86 36.69
CA ALA A 45 -3.82 7.87 37.68
C ALA A 45 -3.45 6.47 38.20
N LEU A 46 -4.42 5.59 38.38
CA LEU A 46 -4.18 4.18 38.77
C LEU A 46 -3.49 3.39 37.64
N VAL A 47 -3.91 3.59 36.41
CA VAL A 47 -3.24 3.00 35.23
C VAL A 47 -1.79 3.44 35.16
N ASP A 48 -1.49 4.72 35.37
CA ASP A 48 -0.12 5.24 35.35
C ASP A 48 0.75 4.65 36.47
N ARG A 49 0.17 4.44 37.65
CA ARG A 49 0.83 3.79 38.78
C ARG A 49 0.98 2.27 38.65
N GLY A 50 0.32 1.67 37.67
CA GLY A 50 0.31 0.22 37.46
C GLY A 50 -0.69 -0.55 38.30
N ASP A 51 -1.60 0.13 39.00
CA ASP A 51 -2.70 -0.48 39.75
C ASP A 51 -3.88 -0.78 38.82
N ILE A 52 -3.68 -1.84 38.05
CA ILE A 52 -4.60 -2.25 36.97
C ILE A 52 -5.92 -2.78 37.51
N GLU A 53 -5.88 -3.45 38.68
CA GLU A 53 -7.06 -4.05 39.27
C GLU A 53 -8.09 -2.99 39.69
N HIS A 54 -7.68 -2.00 40.47
CA HIS A 54 -8.58 -0.93 40.90
C HIS A 54 -9.02 -0.03 39.72
N ALA A 55 -8.13 0.23 38.76
CA ALA A 55 -8.50 0.96 37.55
C ALA A 55 -9.62 0.25 36.77
N THR A 56 -9.50 -1.07 36.60
CA THR A 56 -10.50 -1.89 35.91
C THR A 56 -11.84 -1.88 36.64
N GLN A 57 -11.82 -2.00 37.99
CA GLN A 57 -13.04 -1.95 38.80
C GLN A 57 -13.77 -0.60 38.65
N ILE A 58 -13.06 0.52 38.63
CA ILE A 58 -13.62 1.85 38.42
C ILE A 58 -14.27 1.96 37.03
N LEU A 59 -13.52 1.56 35.99
CA LEU A 59 -13.99 1.67 34.59
C LEU A 59 -15.18 0.74 34.29
N THR A 60 -15.28 -0.43 34.94
CA THR A 60 -16.42 -1.35 34.79
C THR A 60 -17.67 -0.87 35.53
N LYS A 61 -17.50 -0.24 36.68
CA LYS A 61 -18.61 0.33 37.47
C LYS A 61 -19.12 1.66 36.89
N THR A 62 -18.35 2.33 36.04
CA THR A 62 -18.73 3.59 35.40
C THR A 62 -19.79 3.34 34.32
N PRO A 63 -20.99 3.93 34.37
CA PRO A 63 -22.04 3.70 33.39
C PRO A 63 -21.64 4.20 32.00
N LYS A 64 -22.29 3.64 30.97
CA LYS A 64 -22.12 4.14 29.60
C LYS A 64 -22.51 5.60 29.51
N MET A 65 -21.66 6.40 28.87
CA MET A 65 -21.81 7.85 28.85
C MET A 65 -22.46 8.31 27.54
N GLY A 66 -23.40 9.23 27.65
CA GLY A 66 -23.97 9.90 26.46
C GLY A 66 -23.01 10.86 25.76
N ASN A 67 -21.79 11.06 26.33
CA ASN A 67 -20.76 11.94 25.78
C ASN A 67 -19.67 11.12 25.09
N VAL A 68 -19.53 11.31 23.77
CA VAL A 68 -18.57 10.60 22.93
C VAL A 68 -17.12 10.82 23.38
N ALA A 69 -16.76 12.02 23.85
CA ALA A 69 -15.40 12.30 24.29
C ALA A 69 -15.00 11.50 25.54
N LEU A 70 -15.90 11.38 26.52
CA LEU A 70 -15.66 10.59 27.72
C LEU A 70 -15.64 9.07 27.41
N GLU A 71 -16.45 8.60 26.45
CA GLU A 71 -16.39 7.21 26.00
C GLU A 71 -15.06 6.89 25.29
N ILE A 72 -14.53 7.81 24.51
CA ILE A 72 -13.20 7.68 23.90
C ILE A 72 -12.10 7.60 24.96
N GLU A 73 -12.15 8.45 25.98
CA GLU A 73 -11.20 8.42 27.11
C GLU A 73 -11.29 7.08 27.87
N ARG A 74 -12.49 6.60 28.11
CA ARG A 74 -12.71 5.28 28.73
C ARG A 74 -12.12 4.15 27.89
N TRP A 75 -12.39 4.11 26.59
CA TRP A 75 -11.81 3.13 25.70
C TRP A 75 -10.28 3.22 25.66
N PHE A 76 -9.75 4.44 25.70
CA PHE A 76 -8.30 4.64 25.74
C PHE A 76 -7.67 4.03 27.00
N LEU A 77 -8.25 4.27 28.17
CA LEU A 77 -7.77 3.67 29.43
C LEU A 77 -7.91 2.14 29.41
N LEU A 78 -9.02 1.59 28.91
CA LEU A 78 -9.18 0.14 28.77
C LEU A 78 -8.14 -0.46 27.81
N ALA A 79 -7.82 0.22 26.73
CA ALA A 79 -6.76 -0.23 25.81
C ALA A 79 -5.38 -0.19 26.47
N GLN A 80 -5.08 0.86 27.26
CA GLN A 80 -3.83 0.93 28.04
C GLN A 80 -3.73 -0.18 29.09
N ILE A 81 -4.83 -0.53 29.74
CA ILE A 81 -4.89 -1.65 30.69
C ILE A 81 -4.54 -2.96 29.96
N ALA A 82 -5.22 -3.26 28.85
CA ALA A 82 -4.95 -4.45 28.05
C ALA A 82 -3.47 -4.49 27.60
N GLN A 83 -2.93 -3.36 27.14
CA GLN A 83 -1.54 -3.23 26.74
C GLN A 83 -0.56 -3.52 27.89
N LYS A 84 -0.82 -3.01 29.11
CA LYS A 84 0.01 -3.27 30.30
C LYS A 84 -0.07 -4.71 30.76
N GLN A 85 -1.21 -5.38 30.55
CA GLN A 85 -1.42 -6.81 30.80
C GLN A 85 -0.76 -7.71 29.73
N GLY A 86 -0.25 -7.12 28.64
CA GLY A 86 0.33 -7.87 27.52
C GLY A 86 -0.68 -8.39 26.51
N ASP A 87 -1.97 -8.08 26.68
CA ASP A 87 -3.03 -8.41 25.73
C ASP A 87 -3.09 -7.34 24.62
N PHE A 88 -2.08 -7.41 23.74
CA PHE A 88 -1.95 -6.46 22.64
C PHE A 88 -3.05 -6.60 21.60
N GLU A 89 -3.64 -7.77 21.43
CA GLU A 89 -4.72 -7.98 20.46
C GLU A 89 -6.01 -7.27 20.88
N THR A 90 -6.37 -7.36 22.16
CA THR A 90 -7.51 -6.61 22.71
C THR A 90 -7.25 -5.10 22.68
N ALA A 91 -6.04 -4.66 23.05
CA ALA A 91 -5.65 -3.25 22.98
C ALA A 91 -5.78 -2.71 21.53
N ILE A 92 -5.33 -3.46 20.53
CA ILE A 92 -5.43 -3.11 19.11
C ILE A 92 -6.89 -2.90 18.70
N LYS A 93 -7.79 -3.84 19.05
CA LYS A 93 -9.22 -3.74 18.72
C LYS A 93 -9.86 -2.49 19.32
N ILE A 94 -9.49 -2.16 20.57
CA ILE A 94 -10.03 -0.98 21.24
C ILE A 94 -9.46 0.31 20.62
N TYR A 95 -8.17 0.39 20.35
CA TYR A 95 -7.57 1.56 19.69
C TYR A 95 -8.13 1.77 18.27
N GLN A 96 -8.38 0.71 17.51
CA GLN A 96 -9.06 0.80 16.22
C GLN A 96 -10.47 1.36 16.35
N LYS A 97 -11.24 0.91 17.36
CA LYS A 97 -12.57 1.44 17.64
C LYS A 97 -12.54 2.94 17.96
N ILE A 98 -11.53 3.41 18.68
CA ILE A 98 -11.32 4.86 18.93
C ILE A 98 -11.06 5.60 17.62
N LEU A 99 -10.18 5.07 16.78
CA LEU A 99 -9.84 5.68 15.50
C LEU A 99 -10.99 5.65 14.49
N ASP A 100 -11.91 4.69 14.61
CA ASP A 100 -13.17 4.69 13.85
C ASP A 100 -14.06 5.89 14.20
N ALA A 101 -14.08 6.28 15.47
CA ALA A 101 -14.85 7.43 15.93
C ALA A 101 -14.10 8.78 15.70
N GLN A 102 -12.79 8.78 15.92
CA GLN A 102 -11.91 9.95 15.74
C GLN A 102 -10.57 9.57 15.14
N PRO A 103 -10.46 9.51 13.79
CA PRO A 103 -9.25 9.06 13.09
C PRO A 103 -8.01 9.95 13.26
N ASP A 104 -8.17 11.20 13.70
CA ASP A 104 -7.09 12.19 13.76
C ASP A 104 -6.31 12.16 15.08
N LEU A 105 -6.63 11.25 16.00
CA LEU A 105 -5.96 11.13 17.30
C LEU A 105 -4.55 10.55 17.17
N ALA A 106 -3.56 11.45 17.00
CA ALA A 106 -2.15 11.07 16.83
C ALA A 106 -1.61 10.18 17.98
N ARG A 107 -2.03 10.45 19.23
CA ARG A 107 -1.64 9.65 20.40
C ARG A 107 -2.17 8.23 20.29
N VAL A 108 -3.42 8.05 19.91
CA VAL A 108 -4.02 6.71 19.74
C VAL A 108 -3.32 5.94 18.63
N ARG A 109 -3.01 6.60 17.52
CA ARG A 109 -2.22 5.97 16.42
C ARG A 109 -0.82 5.56 16.88
N PHE A 110 -0.19 6.34 17.75
CA PHE A 110 1.11 6.00 18.32
C PHE A 110 1.03 4.76 19.22
N GLU A 111 0.07 4.72 20.17
CA GLU A 111 -0.14 3.57 21.05
C GLU A 111 -0.51 2.31 20.24
N LEU A 112 -1.36 2.45 19.24
CA LEU A 112 -1.69 1.35 18.32
C LEU A 112 -0.44 0.82 17.60
N ALA A 113 0.44 1.72 17.15
CA ALA A 113 1.69 1.34 16.52
C ALA A 113 2.62 0.59 17.48
N THR A 114 2.70 1.00 18.75
CA THR A 114 3.50 0.27 19.77
C THR A 114 2.94 -1.13 20.02
N CYS A 115 1.62 -1.30 20.06
CA CYS A 115 1.01 -2.64 20.15
C CYS A 115 1.40 -3.51 18.95
N TYR A 116 1.33 -2.98 17.71
CA TYR A 116 1.77 -3.71 16.51
C TYR A 116 3.25 -4.07 16.55
N MET A 117 4.12 -3.22 17.13
CA MET A 117 5.54 -3.55 17.33
C MET A 117 5.73 -4.74 18.28
N HIS A 118 4.94 -4.81 19.35
CA HIS A 118 5.02 -5.92 20.31
C HIS A 118 4.63 -7.26 19.68
N ILE A 119 3.60 -7.28 18.82
CA ILE A 119 3.22 -8.48 18.06
C ILE A 119 3.99 -8.65 16.76
N LYS A 120 5.07 -7.86 16.55
CA LYS A 120 5.99 -7.92 15.40
C LYS A 120 5.35 -7.63 14.04
N GLN A 121 4.23 -6.96 14.02
CA GLN A 121 3.59 -6.50 12.78
C GLN A 121 4.17 -5.14 12.35
N TRP A 122 5.43 -5.16 11.91
CA TRP A 122 6.25 -3.97 11.66
C TRP A 122 5.68 -3.03 10.59
N TYR A 123 5.02 -3.57 9.57
CA TYR A 123 4.40 -2.78 8.50
C TYR A 123 3.21 -1.96 9.02
N ARG A 124 2.34 -2.57 9.82
CA ARG A 124 1.22 -1.87 10.45
C ARG A 124 1.71 -0.81 11.44
N ALA A 125 2.76 -1.11 12.17
CA ALA A 125 3.40 -0.15 13.07
C ALA A 125 3.91 1.08 12.30
N ASP A 126 4.65 0.89 11.19
CA ASP A 126 5.15 1.99 10.36
C ASP A 126 4.02 2.84 9.78
N TYR A 127 2.95 2.19 9.31
CA TYR A 127 1.77 2.86 8.78
C TYR A 127 1.16 3.82 9.80
N HIS A 128 0.87 3.33 11.01
CA HIS A 128 0.27 4.15 12.07
C HIS A 128 1.22 5.23 12.60
N LEU A 129 2.53 4.97 12.68
CA LEU A 129 3.53 6.00 13.04
C LEU A 129 3.56 7.13 12.01
N ARG A 130 3.53 6.81 10.70
CA ARG A 130 3.49 7.85 9.64
C ARG A 130 2.24 8.71 9.73
N LEU A 131 1.08 8.10 9.92
CA LEU A 131 -0.18 8.84 10.06
C LEU A 131 -0.22 9.67 11.33
N ALA A 132 0.30 9.17 12.44
CA ALA A 132 0.42 9.94 13.68
C ALA A 132 1.27 11.20 13.49
N MET A 133 2.37 11.08 12.74
CA MET A 133 3.26 12.22 12.45
C MET A 133 2.67 13.22 11.45
N ALA A 134 1.84 12.77 10.51
CA ALA A 134 1.25 13.61 9.47
C ALA A 134 0.08 14.46 9.98
N GLY A 135 -0.66 13.98 10.99
CA GLY A 135 -1.96 14.53 11.41
C GLY A 135 -1.90 15.63 12.45
N ALA A 136 -0.77 15.88 13.12
CA ALA A 136 -0.71 16.79 14.26
C ALA A 136 0.50 17.72 14.22
N ASP A 137 0.32 18.92 14.77
CA ASP A 137 1.44 19.81 15.09
C ASP A 137 2.07 19.33 16.39
N LEU A 138 2.98 18.35 16.29
CA LEU A 138 3.58 17.67 17.41
C LEU A 138 4.76 18.46 17.97
N PRO A 139 4.91 18.55 19.32
CA PRO A 139 6.12 19.05 19.93
C PRO A 139 7.38 18.30 19.44
N ASP A 140 8.50 19.00 19.36
CA ASP A 140 9.75 18.44 18.82
C ASP A 140 10.23 17.19 19.56
N GLU A 141 9.99 17.14 20.87
CA GLU A 141 10.37 15.97 21.70
C GLU A 141 9.56 14.73 21.35
N VAL A 142 8.23 14.88 21.21
CA VAL A 142 7.34 13.78 20.79
C VAL A 142 7.73 13.30 19.40
N ARG A 143 8.12 14.21 18.54
CA ARG A 143 8.60 13.91 17.19
C ARG A 143 9.89 13.08 17.20
N LYS A 144 10.85 13.45 18.06
CA LYS A 144 12.09 12.68 18.22
C LYS A 144 11.79 11.24 18.67
N ILE A 145 10.85 11.08 19.61
CA ILE A 145 10.42 9.77 20.07
C ILE A 145 9.78 8.97 18.93
N MET A 146 8.85 9.55 18.17
CA MET A 146 8.22 8.85 17.03
C MET A 146 9.22 8.48 15.94
N ASN A 147 10.19 9.33 15.63
CA ASN A 147 11.28 9.03 14.70
C ASN A 147 12.15 7.87 15.21
N TYR A 148 12.45 7.80 16.50
CA TYR A 148 13.16 6.69 17.11
C TYR A 148 12.38 5.38 16.98
N TYR A 149 11.05 5.38 17.21
CA TYR A 149 10.21 4.20 17.00
C TYR A 149 10.15 3.78 15.53
N ARG A 150 10.08 4.73 14.61
CA ARG A 150 10.17 4.43 13.17
C ARG A 150 11.52 3.80 12.81
N TRP A 151 12.60 4.28 13.39
CA TRP A 151 13.91 3.65 13.21
C TRP A 151 13.92 2.21 13.74
N ILE A 152 13.37 1.95 14.94
CA ILE A 152 13.23 0.58 15.47
C ILE A 152 12.44 -0.30 14.50
N VAL A 153 11.32 0.18 13.98
CA VAL A 153 10.50 -0.55 13.01
C VAL A 153 11.32 -0.89 11.77
N ARG A 154 12.02 0.09 11.19
CA ARG A 154 12.89 -0.14 10.02
C ARG A 154 13.98 -1.16 10.31
N GLN A 155 14.52 -1.20 11.52
CA GLN A 155 15.56 -2.15 11.93
C GLN A 155 15.05 -3.58 12.10
N ASN A 156 13.78 -3.78 12.38
CA ASN A 156 13.19 -5.09 12.66
C ASN A 156 12.34 -5.64 11.50
N LYS A 157 12.13 -4.85 10.47
CA LYS A 157 11.37 -5.20 9.26
C LYS A 157 12.24 -6.01 8.31
N ASN A 158 12.67 -7.21 8.74
CA ASN A 158 13.64 -8.03 8.01
C ASN A 158 13.02 -9.04 7.05
N TRP A 159 11.72 -9.30 7.13
CA TRP A 159 11.00 -10.12 6.17
C TRP A 159 9.58 -9.63 5.99
N ASN A 160 9.03 -9.86 4.81
CA ASN A 160 7.64 -9.61 4.49
C ASN A 160 7.18 -10.66 3.48
N VAL A 161 5.99 -11.18 3.67
CA VAL A 161 5.30 -12.02 2.70
C VAL A 161 3.91 -11.45 2.52
N TRP A 162 3.51 -11.26 1.29
CA TRP A 162 2.18 -10.79 0.94
C TRP A 162 1.57 -11.71 -0.10
N PHE A 163 0.28 -11.83 -0.03
CA PHE A 163 -0.52 -12.67 -0.87
C PHE A 163 -1.78 -11.90 -1.29
N ASN A 164 -2.17 -12.08 -2.53
CA ASN A 164 -3.39 -11.51 -3.07
C ASN A 164 -4.04 -12.53 -4.01
N PHE A 165 -5.34 -12.69 -3.92
CA PHE A 165 -6.10 -13.52 -4.84
C PHE A 165 -7.48 -12.89 -5.06
N GLY A 166 -8.05 -13.12 -6.22
CA GLY A 166 -9.35 -12.55 -6.54
C GLY A 166 -9.90 -12.96 -7.89
N ALA A 167 -11.10 -12.48 -8.17
CA ALA A 167 -11.70 -12.54 -9.49
C ALA A 167 -11.49 -11.21 -10.22
N ALA A 168 -11.19 -11.27 -11.51
CA ALA A 168 -10.88 -10.13 -12.36
C ALA A 168 -11.59 -10.27 -13.71
N PRO A 169 -12.91 -9.97 -13.78
CA PRO A 169 -13.61 -9.88 -15.06
C PRO A 169 -13.07 -8.74 -15.91
N ASP A 170 -12.92 -9.02 -17.19
CA ASP A 170 -12.41 -8.12 -18.21
C ASP A 170 -13.31 -8.20 -19.46
N ASN A 171 -13.78 -7.07 -19.95
CA ASN A 171 -14.70 -7.02 -21.07
C ASN A 171 -14.02 -6.91 -22.44
N ASN A 172 -12.68 -6.79 -22.46
CA ASN A 172 -11.90 -6.71 -23.69
C ASN A 172 -10.48 -7.25 -23.42
N ILE A 173 -10.38 -8.59 -23.20
CA ILE A 173 -9.12 -9.22 -22.81
C ILE A 173 -8.10 -9.18 -23.93
N ASN A 174 -8.54 -9.26 -25.19
CA ASN A 174 -7.70 -9.21 -26.37
C ASN A 174 -7.33 -7.77 -26.80
N ASN A 175 -7.82 -6.73 -26.08
CA ASN A 175 -7.64 -5.32 -26.42
C ASN A 175 -8.00 -5.01 -27.89
N ALA A 176 -9.07 -5.61 -28.38
CA ALA A 176 -9.53 -5.47 -29.75
C ALA A 176 -10.43 -4.25 -29.93
N VAL A 177 -10.44 -3.72 -31.14
CA VAL A 177 -11.32 -2.61 -31.54
C VAL A 177 -12.62 -3.12 -32.17
N GLY A 178 -12.57 -4.33 -32.77
CA GLY A 178 -13.65 -4.85 -33.62
C GLY A 178 -13.75 -4.14 -34.97
N GLY A 179 -14.81 -4.51 -35.71
CA GLY A 179 -15.12 -3.87 -37.01
C GLY A 179 -14.47 -4.51 -38.21
N THR A 180 -14.59 -3.88 -39.33
CA THR A 180 -14.15 -4.42 -40.64
C THR A 180 -13.10 -3.49 -41.25
N GLU A 181 -11.98 -4.04 -41.65
CA GLU A 181 -10.92 -3.36 -42.37
C GLU A 181 -10.98 -3.68 -43.85
N CYS A 182 -10.99 -2.66 -44.69
CA CYS A 182 -11.06 -2.84 -46.13
C CYS A 182 -9.83 -2.20 -46.81
N VAL A 183 -9.29 -2.90 -47.80
CA VAL A 183 -8.22 -2.40 -48.68
C VAL A 183 -8.78 -2.26 -50.11
N ASN A 184 -8.54 -1.12 -50.71
CA ASN A 184 -8.88 -0.87 -52.10
C ASN A 184 -7.92 -1.63 -53.04
N THR A 185 -8.45 -2.50 -53.88
CA THR A 185 -7.67 -3.24 -54.86
C THR A 185 -8.17 -2.92 -56.28
N LEU A 186 -7.41 -3.34 -57.29
CA LEU A 186 -7.81 -3.21 -58.71
C LEU A 186 -9.13 -3.92 -59.02
N PHE A 187 -9.53 -4.89 -58.20
CA PHE A 187 -10.75 -5.69 -58.35
C PHE A 187 -11.90 -5.25 -57.43
N GLY A 188 -11.73 -4.09 -56.76
CA GLY A 188 -12.67 -3.57 -55.77
C GLY A 188 -12.13 -3.70 -54.33
N PRO A 189 -12.89 -3.25 -53.33
CA PRO A 189 -12.50 -3.33 -51.94
C PRO A 189 -12.45 -4.79 -51.46
N MET A 190 -11.32 -5.18 -50.87
CA MET A 190 -11.17 -6.45 -50.16
C MET A 190 -11.22 -6.17 -48.66
N CYS A 191 -12.21 -6.74 -48.01
CA CYS A 191 -12.43 -6.51 -46.57
C CYS A 191 -12.15 -7.77 -45.75
N ARG A 192 -11.66 -7.55 -44.52
CA ARG A 192 -11.55 -8.57 -43.48
C ARG A 192 -12.14 -8.04 -42.20
N ASP A 193 -12.78 -8.91 -41.45
CA ASP A 193 -13.22 -8.56 -40.11
C ASP A 193 -12.04 -8.63 -39.16
N LEU A 194 -11.92 -7.62 -38.28
CA LEU A 194 -11.01 -7.60 -37.17
C LEU A 194 -11.60 -8.40 -36.00
N SER A 195 -10.75 -8.85 -35.09
CA SER A 195 -11.24 -9.51 -33.89
C SER A 195 -12.12 -8.56 -33.07
N ASP A 196 -13.29 -9.04 -32.68
CA ASP A 196 -14.15 -8.33 -31.74
C ASP A 196 -13.60 -8.37 -30.32
N PRO A 197 -13.96 -7.41 -29.45
CA PRO A 197 -13.64 -7.47 -28.03
C PRO A 197 -14.17 -8.75 -27.38
N GLU A 198 -13.27 -9.51 -26.75
CA GLU A 198 -13.61 -10.73 -26.03
C GLU A 198 -13.71 -10.45 -24.53
N SER A 199 -14.81 -10.89 -23.91
CA SER A 199 -14.99 -10.81 -22.47
C SER A 199 -14.57 -12.11 -21.82
N ALA A 200 -13.82 -12.03 -20.74
CA ALA A 200 -13.37 -13.18 -19.96
C ALA A 200 -13.50 -12.95 -18.45
N ILE A 201 -13.68 -14.04 -17.72
CA ILE A 201 -13.60 -14.01 -16.25
C ILE A 201 -12.22 -14.56 -15.87
N GLY A 202 -11.39 -13.68 -15.32
CA GLY A 202 -10.08 -14.03 -14.82
C GLY A 202 -10.05 -14.28 -13.32
N TYR A 203 -9.13 -15.11 -12.90
CA TYR A 203 -8.72 -15.25 -11.50
C TYR A 203 -7.30 -14.76 -11.38
N ASN A 204 -7.09 -13.73 -10.56
CA ASN A 204 -5.74 -13.27 -10.28
C ASN A 204 -5.20 -13.88 -9.00
N PHE A 205 -3.94 -14.18 -9.04
CA PHE A 205 -3.16 -14.66 -7.92
C PHE A 205 -1.83 -13.94 -7.91
N SER A 206 -1.45 -13.43 -6.76
CA SER A 206 -0.10 -12.92 -6.59
C SER A 206 0.45 -13.25 -5.21
N LEU A 207 1.68 -13.72 -5.20
CA LEU A 207 2.44 -14.03 -4.00
C LEU A 207 3.80 -13.39 -4.12
N GLY A 208 4.21 -12.68 -3.09
CA GLY A 208 5.53 -12.10 -3.06
C GLY A 208 6.07 -12.00 -1.66
N GLY A 209 7.35 -11.77 -1.57
CA GLY A 209 8.00 -11.56 -0.29
C GLY A 209 9.40 -11.04 -0.46
N ASN A 210 9.93 -10.53 0.63
CA ASN A 210 11.33 -10.19 0.73
C ASN A 210 11.90 -10.65 2.06
N TYR A 211 13.18 -10.92 2.03
CA TYR A 211 13.98 -11.20 3.21
C TYR A 211 15.23 -10.31 3.22
N GLU A 212 15.55 -9.77 4.40
CA GLU A 212 16.71 -8.91 4.59
C GLU A 212 17.64 -9.50 5.65
N PHE A 213 18.86 -9.76 5.25
CA PHE A 213 19.93 -10.18 6.14
C PHE A 213 20.72 -8.97 6.62
N LYS A 214 20.80 -8.77 7.95
CA LYS A 214 21.53 -7.65 8.55
C LYS A 214 23.04 -7.87 8.45
N LEU A 215 23.74 -6.99 7.74
CA LEU A 215 25.21 -6.98 7.64
C LEU A 215 25.81 -6.02 8.68
N SER A 216 25.20 -4.84 8.86
CA SER A 216 25.57 -3.84 9.87
C SER A 216 24.34 -3.03 10.26
N ASP A 217 24.52 -1.94 11.04
CA ASP A 217 23.38 -1.09 11.42
C ASP A 217 22.77 -0.34 10.25
N HIS A 218 23.52 -0.09 9.18
CA HIS A 218 23.06 0.60 7.98
C HIS A 218 22.95 -0.31 6.77
N TRP A 219 23.73 -1.39 6.70
CA TRP A 219 23.77 -2.27 5.55
C TRP A 219 22.97 -3.55 5.77
N ARG A 220 22.22 -3.91 4.74
CA ARG A 220 21.49 -5.18 4.65
C ARG A 220 21.72 -5.81 3.28
N TRP A 221 21.60 -7.10 3.23
CA TRP A 221 21.42 -7.82 1.97
C TRP A 221 19.94 -8.13 1.85
N LYS A 222 19.28 -7.60 0.81
CA LYS A 222 17.86 -7.80 0.56
C LYS A 222 17.66 -8.67 -0.66
N SER A 223 16.80 -9.69 -0.52
CA SER A 223 16.33 -10.51 -1.62
C SER A 223 14.81 -10.44 -1.67
N ASP A 224 14.23 -10.30 -2.84
CA ASP A 224 12.80 -10.39 -3.09
C ASP A 224 12.47 -11.45 -4.12
N ALA A 225 11.28 -12.00 -4.02
CA ALA A 225 10.70 -12.86 -5.03
C ALA A 225 9.21 -12.54 -5.16
N PHE A 226 8.71 -12.60 -6.37
CA PHE A 226 7.34 -12.26 -6.69
C PHE A 226 6.84 -13.14 -7.83
N VAL A 227 5.65 -13.72 -7.64
CA VAL A 227 4.92 -14.42 -8.68
C VAL A 227 3.55 -13.78 -8.84
N TYR A 228 3.13 -13.60 -10.06
CA TYR A 228 1.83 -13.07 -10.44
C TYR A 228 1.25 -13.94 -11.55
N SER A 229 -0.03 -14.25 -11.45
CA SER A 229 -0.74 -15.02 -12.47
C SER A 229 -2.15 -14.48 -12.66
N ASN A 230 -2.56 -14.36 -13.91
CA ASN A 230 -3.95 -14.26 -14.32
C ASN A 230 -4.33 -15.54 -15.06
N ILE A 231 -5.36 -16.20 -14.61
CA ILE A 231 -5.90 -17.41 -15.22
C ILE A 231 -7.31 -17.08 -15.67
N TYR A 232 -7.58 -17.24 -16.97
CA TYR A 232 -8.86 -16.91 -17.58
C TYR A 232 -9.60 -18.17 -18.00
N ASP A 233 -10.87 -18.05 -18.26
CA ASP A 233 -11.67 -19.09 -18.90
C ASP A 233 -11.25 -19.35 -20.36
N ILE A 234 -10.50 -18.40 -20.97
CA ILE A 234 -9.83 -18.52 -22.27
C ILE A 234 -8.32 -18.64 -22.03
N SER A 235 -7.79 -19.85 -22.04
CA SER A 235 -6.41 -20.15 -21.62
C SER A 235 -5.31 -19.49 -22.45
N ASP A 236 -5.60 -19.08 -23.67
CA ASP A 236 -4.63 -18.39 -24.55
C ASP A 236 -4.19 -17.03 -23.99
N TYR A 237 -4.97 -16.46 -23.07
CA TYR A 237 -4.68 -15.20 -22.38
C TYR A 237 -4.10 -15.41 -20.95
N ASP A 238 -3.89 -16.65 -20.53
CA ASP A 238 -3.26 -16.93 -19.23
C ASP A 238 -1.88 -16.32 -19.17
N ASP A 239 -1.60 -15.62 -18.08
CA ASP A 239 -0.33 -14.92 -17.87
C ASP A 239 0.28 -15.31 -16.53
N LEU A 240 1.50 -15.81 -16.57
CA LEU A 240 2.29 -16.13 -15.38
C LEU A 240 3.62 -15.39 -15.45
N TYR A 241 3.91 -14.61 -14.42
CA TYR A 241 5.14 -13.84 -14.31
C TYR A 241 5.84 -14.14 -13.00
N LEU A 242 7.13 -14.41 -13.07
CA LEU A 242 8.02 -14.62 -11.93
C LEU A 242 9.14 -13.59 -11.97
N SER A 243 9.43 -12.96 -10.84
CA SER A 243 10.55 -12.03 -10.66
C SER A 243 11.33 -12.39 -9.40
N VAL A 244 12.65 -12.33 -9.47
CA VAL A 244 13.56 -12.48 -8.34
C VAL A 244 14.59 -11.37 -8.39
N GLY A 245 14.83 -10.73 -7.26
CA GLY A 245 15.82 -9.67 -7.11
C GLY A 245 16.68 -9.87 -5.87
N THR A 246 17.96 -9.50 -5.94
CA THR A 246 18.85 -9.60 -4.79
C THR A 246 19.97 -8.57 -4.86
N GLY A 247 20.35 -8.02 -3.71
CA GLY A 247 21.46 -7.08 -3.63
C GLY A 247 21.53 -6.27 -2.34
N PRO A 248 22.55 -5.42 -2.21
CA PRO A 248 22.76 -4.60 -1.03
C PRO A 248 21.73 -3.49 -0.91
N ARG A 249 21.29 -3.25 0.33
CA ARG A 249 20.43 -2.13 0.74
C ARG A 249 21.13 -1.32 1.81
N TYR A 250 21.19 -0.01 1.62
CA TYR A 250 21.70 0.93 2.62
C TYR A 250 20.55 1.73 3.22
N ILE A 251 20.50 1.82 4.55
CA ILE A 251 19.42 2.46 5.31
C ILE A 251 20.01 3.59 6.16
N TRP A 252 19.38 4.77 6.12
CA TRP A 252 19.70 5.92 6.98
C TRP A 252 18.41 6.49 7.59
N ASP A 253 18.53 7.51 8.42
CA ASP A 253 17.41 8.04 9.23
C ASP A 253 16.16 8.39 8.44
N ARG A 254 16.32 8.96 7.24
CA ARG A 254 15.21 9.45 6.41
C ARG A 254 14.92 8.62 5.17
N GLY A 255 15.67 7.55 4.94
CA GLY A 255 15.48 6.83 3.69
C GLY A 255 16.25 5.55 3.61
N ASP A 256 16.21 4.97 2.44
CA ASP A 256 16.98 3.81 2.05
C ASP A 256 17.20 3.77 0.54
N VAL A 257 18.25 3.10 0.13
CA VAL A 257 18.53 2.76 -1.26
C VAL A 257 18.84 1.28 -1.38
N TRP A 258 18.25 0.64 -2.36
CA TRP A 258 18.47 -0.76 -2.69
C TRP A 258 18.89 -0.91 -4.13
N LEU A 259 20.08 -1.45 -4.35
CA LEU A 259 20.58 -1.84 -5.65
C LEU A 259 20.52 -3.36 -5.77
N ALA A 260 19.86 -3.89 -6.79
CA ALA A 260 19.67 -5.33 -6.95
C ALA A 260 19.90 -5.79 -8.38
N GLY A 261 20.51 -6.97 -8.53
CA GLY A 261 20.38 -7.77 -9.71
C GLY A 261 18.99 -8.37 -9.78
N VAL A 262 18.40 -8.44 -10.96
CA VAL A 262 17.03 -8.90 -11.20
C VAL A 262 17.02 -9.94 -12.30
N TRP A 263 16.21 -10.97 -12.12
CA TRP A 263 15.87 -11.95 -13.13
C TRP A 263 14.37 -12.16 -13.16
N ASN A 264 13.77 -12.19 -14.37
CA ASN A 264 12.34 -12.37 -14.59
C ASN A 264 12.09 -13.46 -15.63
N ARG A 265 10.93 -14.10 -15.51
CA ARG A 265 10.42 -15.06 -16.48
C ARG A 265 8.93 -14.87 -16.65
N ARG A 266 8.45 -14.88 -17.90
CA ARG A 266 7.02 -14.80 -18.23
C ARG A 266 6.62 -15.98 -19.12
N TRP A 267 5.45 -16.53 -18.83
CA TRP A 267 4.71 -17.46 -19.65
C TRP A 267 3.40 -16.81 -20.04
N TYR A 268 2.98 -16.98 -21.29
CA TYR A 268 1.75 -16.45 -21.82
C TYR A 268 1.04 -17.55 -22.61
N GLY A 269 -0.27 -17.81 -22.36
CA GLY A 269 -0.97 -18.99 -22.87
C GLY A 269 -0.29 -20.30 -22.46
N TRP A 270 0.34 -20.35 -21.27
CA TRP A 270 1.17 -21.45 -20.76
C TRP A 270 2.44 -21.75 -21.58
N GLU A 271 2.71 -20.98 -22.62
CA GLU A 271 3.95 -21.08 -23.39
C GLU A 271 5.03 -20.14 -22.83
N ARG A 272 6.28 -20.49 -23.07
CA ARG A 272 7.41 -19.65 -22.71
C ARG A 272 7.39 -18.40 -23.59
N TYR A 273 7.23 -17.23 -22.96
CA TYR A 273 7.11 -15.97 -23.69
C TYR A 273 8.44 -15.21 -23.72
N ASN A 274 8.94 -14.81 -22.55
CA ASN A 274 10.25 -14.17 -22.46
C ASN A 274 10.92 -14.40 -21.11
N TRP A 275 12.23 -14.15 -21.06
CA TRP A 275 12.97 -13.94 -19.83
C TRP A 275 13.76 -12.66 -19.92
N SER A 276 14.07 -12.04 -18.77
CA SER A 276 14.89 -10.85 -18.72
C SER A 276 15.81 -10.88 -17.49
N ALA A 277 16.96 -10.24 -17.63
CA ALA A 277 17.91 -10.06 -16.54
C ALA A 277 18.51 -8.66 -16.60
N GLY A 278 18.81 -8.10 -15.44
CA GLY A 278 19.37 -6.76 -15.38
C GLY A 278 19.55 -6.26 -13.95
N VAL A 279 19.43 -4.96 -13.78
CA VAL A 279 19.64 -4.29 -12.50
C VAL A 279 18.48 -3.35 -12.19
N LYS A 280 18.17 -3.19 -10.90
CA LYS A 280 17.22 -2.20 -10.41
C LYS A 280 17.81 -1.40 -9.25
N LEU A 281 17.42 -0.15 -9.16
CA LEU A 281 17.71 0.73 -8.04
C LEU A 281 16.38 1.27 -7.51
N ASP A 282 16.14 1.07 -6.23
CA ASP A 282 14.96 1.58 -5.51
C ASP A 282 15.45 2.49 -4.39
N LEU A 283 15.03 3.75 -4.43
CA LEU A 283 15.38 4.78 -3.43
C LEU A 283 14.11 5.31 -2.82
N ASN A 284 14.05 5.36 -1.50
CA ASN A 284 12.96 5.95 -0.73
C ASN A 284 13.50 7.03 0.19
N TYR A 285 12.82 8.17 0.28
CA TYR A 285 13.23 9.30 1.10
C TYR A 285 12.06 10.09 1.68
N ASP A 286 12.14 10.38 2.98
CA ASP A 286 11.19 11.22 3.69
C ASP A 286 11.69 12.68 3.68
N PHE A 287 11.21 13.51 2.73
CA PHE A 287 11.60 14.92 2.59
C PHE A 287 11.14 15.74 3.81
N THR A 288 9.88 15.53 4.18
CA THR A 288 9.26 16.16 5.34
C THR A 288 8.37 15.15 6.06
N ARG A 289 7.69 15.54 7.13
CA ARG A 289 6.71 14.69 7.81
C ARG A 289 5.51 14.33 6.93
N LYS A 290 5.16 15.25 6.01
CA LYS A 290 4.00 15.10 5.14
C LYS A 290 4.35 14.65 3.73
N LEU A 291 5.61 14.85 3.32
CA LEU A 291 6.08 14.55 1.97
C LEU A 291 7.14 13.45 2.02
N SER A 292 6.84 12.33 1.40
CA SER A 292 7.80 11.27 1.09
C SER A 292 7.89 11.05 -0.42
N GLY A 293 9.01 10.53 -0.89
CA GLY A 293 9.19 10.20 -2.29
C GLY A 293 9.98 8.93 -2.47
N GLY A 294 9.85 8.36 -3.65
CA GLY A 294 10.62 7.21 -4.09
C GLY A 294 11.04 7.38 -5.54
N MET A 295 12.17 6.81 -5.89
CA MET A 295 12.66 6.70 -7.25
C MET A 295 13.00 5.24 -7.55
N TYR A 296 12.50 4.74 -8.66
CA TYR A 296 12.78 3.41 -9.18
C TYR A 296 13.42 3.55 -10.55
N LEU A 297 14.59 2.95 -10.71
CA LEU A 297 15.28 2.85 -11.99
C LEU A 297 15.52 1.37 -12.29
N GLN A 298 15.32 0.96 -13.53
CA GLN A 298 15.56 -0.42 -13.95
C GLN A 298 16.14 -0.46 -15.36
N TYR A 299 17.11 -1.33 -15.56
CA TYR A 299 17.60 -1.79 -16.85
C TYR A 299 17.40 -3.30 -16.93
N LEU A 300 16.79 -3.77 -18.01
CA LEU A 300 16.60 -5.19 -18.31
C LEU A 300 17.04 -5.47 -19.74
N LYS A 301 17.80 -6.53 -19.90
CA LYS A 301 17.99 -7.17 -21.19
C LYS A 301 16.97 -8.27 -21.33
N ASN A 302 16.12 -8.16 -22.36
CA ASN A 302 15.03 -9.09 -22.66
C ASN A 302 15.45 -10.08 -23.75
N SER A 303 15.03 -11.32 -23.59
CA SER A 303 15.13 -12.37 -24.61
C SER A 303 13.77 -13.02 -24.74
N TYR A 304 13.20 -12.97 -25.93
CA TYR A 304 11.89 -13.55 -26.21
C TYR A 304 12.06 -14.94 -26.81
N ASP A 305 11.32 -15.92 -26.30
CA ASP A 305 11.30 -17.27 -26.85
C ASP A 305 10.42 -17.34 -28.10
N LEU A 306 9.38 -16.51 -28.14
CA LEU A 306 8.49 -16.33 -29.29
C LEU A 306 8.73 -14.95 -29.90
N TYR A 307 8.89 -14.84 -31.22
CA TYR A 307 9.20 -13.60 -31.93
C TYR A 307 10.52 -12.93 -31.49
N GLY A 308 11.50 -13.74 -31.02
CA GLY A 308 12.77 -13.24 -30.49
C GLY A 308 13.58 -12.41 -31.48
N ASP A 309 13.53 -12.73 -32.77
CA ASP A 309 14.22 -11.99 -33.81
C ASP A 309 13.76 -10.53 -33.92
N PHE A 310 12.54 -10.24 -33.52
CA PHE A 310 11.92 -8.91 -33.58
C PHE A 310 11.94 -8.19 -32.23
N LEU A 311 11.56 -8.89 -31.15
CA LEU A 311 11.25 -8.30 -29.85
C LEU A 311 12.41 -8.29 -28.86
N THR A 312 13.42 -9.16 -29.03
CA THR A 312 14.59 -9.21 -28.14
C THR A 312 15.28 -7.85 -28.11
N GLY A 313 15.69 -7.39 -26.94
CA GLY A 313 16.30 -6.08 -26.80
C GLY A 313 16.46 -5.62 -25.35
N ASP A 314 16.43 -4.32 -25.13
CA ASP A 314 16.71 -3.70 -23.85
C ASP A 314 15.55 -2.82 -23.39
N THR A 315 15.19 -2.90 -22.09
CA THR A 315 14.21 -2.02 -21.46
C THR A 315 14.86 -1.15 -20.40
N TYR A 316 14.64 0.14 -20.49
CA TYR A 316 15.00 1.14 -19.48
C TYR A 316 13.72 1.71 -18.88
N SER A 317 13.57 1.62 -17.56
CA SER A 317 12.42 2.15 -16.85
C SER A 317 12.86 3.11 -15.74
N ALA A 318 12.19 4.24 -15.65
CA ALA A 318 12.37 5.20 -14.58
C ALA A 318 10.99 5.60 -14.02
N GLN A 319 10.85 5.59 -12.71
CA GLN A 319 9.63 6.03 -12.04
C GLN A 319 9.98 6.85 -10.80
N MET A 320 9.27 7.98 -10.62
CA MET A 320 9.28 8.76 -9.39
C MET A 320 7.87 8.77 -8.80
N ARG A 321 7.80 8.64 -7.49
CA ARG A 321 6.56 8.71 -6.74
C ARG A 321 6.70 9.67 -5.58
N PHE A 322 5.81 10.64 -5.46
CA PHE A 322 5.72 11.56 -4.33
C PHE A 322 4.39 11.37 -3.64
N SER A 323 4.41 11.18 -2.33
CA SER A 323 3.21 11.04 -1.52
C SER A 323 3.16 12.20 -0.52
N TYR A 324 2.07 12.96 -0.57
CA TYR A 324 1.82 14.06 0.34
C TYR A 324 0.59 13.79 1.20
N SER A 325 0.77 13.76 2.53
CA SER A 325 -0.31 13.59 3.50
C SER A 325 -0.81 14.95 3.95
N PHE A 326 -2.03 15.31 3.55
CA PHE A 326 -2.67 16.55 4.00
C PHE A 326 -2.98 16.50 5.50
N ASN A 327 -3.52 15.36 5.92
CA ASN A 327 -3.81 15.04 7.32
C ASN A 327 -3.77 13.49 7.50
N ALA A 328 -4.23 13.00 8.66
CA ALA A 328 -4.23 11.56 8.95
C ALA A 328 -5.23 10.74 8.10
N ARG A 329 -6.14 11.38 7.36
CA ARG A 329 -7.18 10.72 6.56
C ARG A 329 -6.99 10.89 5.06
N LEU A 330 -6.38 12.01 4.63
CA LEU A 330 -6.32 12.41 3.23
C LEU A 330 -4.87 12.52 2.77
N TYR A 331 -4.54 11.85 1.68
CA TYR A 331 -3.25 11.95 1.04
C TYR A 331 -3.38 11.97 -0.48
N SER A 332 -2.36 12.50 -1.14
CA SER A 332 -2.22 12.43 -2.60
C SER A 332 -0.91 11.75 -2.98
N VAL A 333 -0.90 11.17 -4.17
CA VAL A 333 0.28 10.54 -4.78
C VAL A 333 0.46 11.12 -6.18
N LEU A 334 1.61 11.70 -6.44
CA LEU A 334 2.06 12.04 -7.80
C LEU A 334 3.00 10.93 -8.26
N ARG A 335 2.73 10.37 -9.45
CA ARG A 335 3.56 9.38 -10.10
C ARG A 335 4.01 9.93 -11.45
N ILE A 336 5.31 9.85 -11.74
CA ILE A 336 5.90 10.21 -13.03
C ILE A 336 6.73 9.01 -13.44
N ALA A 337 6.54 8.54 -14.67
CA ALA A 337 7.28 7.39 -15.18
C ALA A 337 7.69 7.61 -16.64
N ALA A 338 8.74 6.93 -17.04
CA ALA A 338 9.15 6.83 -18.43
C ALA A 338 9.72 5.43 -18.68
N THR A 339 9.34 4.83 -19.78
CA THR A 339 9.90 3.57 -20.27
C THR A 339 10.46 3.78 -21.65
N ARG A 340 11.65 3.24 -21.88
CA ARG A 340 12.26 3.10 -23.21
C ARG A 340 12.43 1.63 -23.50
N GLU A 341 11.79 1.14 -24.55
CA GLU A 341 11.98 -0.19 -25.12
C GLU A 341 12.84 -0.04 -26.38
N VAL A 342 13.90 -0.83 -26.47
CA VAL A 342 14.77 -0.91 -27.63
C VAL A 342 14.75 -2.36 -28.09
N ALA A 343 13.93 -2.67 -29.08
CA ALA A 343 13.82 -3.99 -29.68
C ALA A 343 14.80 -4.15 -30.85
N ASN A 344 15.09 -5.39 -31.25
CA ASN A 344 15.90 -5.68 -32.44
C ASN A 344 15.30 -5.04 -33.72
N THR A 345 13.98 -4.99 -33.81
CA THR A 345 13.28 -4.34 -34.92
C THR A 345 12.74 -2.99 -34.44
N PRO A 346 13.15 -1.86 -35.07
CA PRO A 346 12.80 -0.53 -34.58
C PRO A 346 11.29 -0.24 -34.50
N GLU A 347 10.45 -0.85 -35.34
CA GLU A 347 9.00 -0.71 -35.30
C GLU A 347 8.34 -1.19 -33.98
N TYR A 348 9.09 -1.97 -33.15
CA TYR A 348 8.68 -2.40 -31.81
C TYR A 348 9.38 -1.63 -30.70
N SER A 349 10.32 -0.76 -31.05
CA SER A 349 11.00 0.15 -30.12
C SER A 349 10.13 1.37 -29.86
N TYR A 350 10.05 1.83 -28.58
CA TYR A 350 9.22 2.98 -28.23
C TYR A 350 9.72 3.74 -27.02
N TRP A 351 9.29 4.99 -26.93
CA TRP A 351 9.28 5.80 -25.73
C TRP A 351 7.88 5.89 -25.13
N GLN A 352 7.78 5.73 -23.81
CA GLN A 352 6.49 5.80 -23.10
C GLN A 352 6.62 6.63 -21.81
N PRO A 353 6.58 7.97 -21.89
CA PRO A 353 6.43 8.82 -20.72
C PRO A 353 4.97 8.79 -20.21
N GLY A 354 4.80 8.95 -18.89
CA GLY A 354 3.49 9.00 -18.29
C GLY A 354 3.50 9.66 -16.92
N PHE A 355 2.32 10.08 -16.48
CA PHE A 355 2.11 10.59 -15.13
C PHE A 355 0.71 10.23 -14.61
N GLY A 356 0.57 10.20 -13.29
CA GLY A 356 -0.70 10.00 -12.61
C GLY A 356 -0.78 10.78 -11.31
N VAL A 357 -1.98 11.14 -10.93
CA VAL A 357 -2.26 11.81 -9.65
C VAL A 357 -3.32 11.03 -8.91
N GLY A 358 -2.94 10.39 -7.82
CA GLY A 358 -3.85 9.64 -6.98
C GLY A 358 -4.28 10.44 -5.75
N ILE A 359 -5.51 10.19 -5.29
CA ILE A 359 -6.04 10.71 -4.03
C ILE A 359 -6.57 9.53 -3.23
N GLY A 360 -6.10 9.41 -1.98
CA GLY A 360 -6.55 8.39 -1.03
C GLY A 360 -7.17 9.02 0.21
N ALA A 361 -8.29 8.44 0.66
CA ALA A 361 -9.00 8.93 1.83
C ALA A 361 -9.45 7.77 2.74
N GLU A 362 -9.24 7.94 4.05
CA GLU A 362 -9.90 7.13 5.08
C GLU A 362 -11.27 7.77 5.42
N LEU A 363 -12.34 7.07 5.11
CA LEU A 363 -13.71 7.50 5.34
C LEU A 363 -14.25 6.92 6.66
N PRO A 364 -15.36 7.45 7.21
CA PRO A 364 -16.05 6.85 8.34
C PRO A 364 -16.36 5.36 8.12
N TRP A 365 -16.57 4.62 9.21
CA TRP A 365 -16.85 3.18 9.23
C TRP A 365 -15.74 2.28 8.70
N GLY A 366 -14.50 2.78 8.60
CA GLY A 366 -13.32 2.00 8.23
C GLY A 366 -13.13 1.83 6.72
N PHE A 367 -13.86 2.56 5.88
CA PHE A 367 -13.64 2.55 4.45
C PHE A 367 -12.35 3.31 4.10
N HIS A 368 -11.60 2.74 3.17
CA HIS A 368 -10.48 3.39 2.49
C HIS A 368 -10.75 3.41 1.00
N VAL A 369 -10.71 4.59 0.41
CA VAL A 369 -10.91 4.80 -1.03
C VAL A 369 -9.65 5.43 -1.60
N TYR A 370 -9.20 4.91 -2.74
CA TYR A 370 -8.10 5.48 -3.52
C TYR A 370 -8.50 5.56 -4.98
N ALA A 371 -8.36 6.72 -5.59
CA ALA A 371 -8.64 6.96 -7.00
C ALA A 371 -7.39 7.54 -7.68
N GLU A 372 -7.05 7.03 -8.86
CA GLU A 372 -5.89 7.48 -9.63
C GLU A 372 -6.20 7.48 -11.13
N PRO A 373 -6.33 8.64 -11.79
CA PRO A 373 -6.10 8.78 -13.21
C PRO A 373 -4.60 8.66 -13.52
N TYR A 374 -4.26 7.90 -14.56
CA TYR A 374 -2.90 7.74 -15.06
C TYR A 374 -2.88 7.88 -16.58
N PHE A 375 -2.02 8.72 -17.10
CA PHE A 375 -1.91 9.08 -18.51
C PHE A 375 -0.52 8.73 -19.02
N TYR A 376 -0.44 8.10 -20.20
CA TYR A 376 0.85 7.86 -20.85
C TYR A 376 0.74 7.92 -22.37
N TRP A 377 1.83 8.33 -22.97
CA TRP A 377 1.98 8.43 -24.41
C TRP A 377 2.98 7.37 -24.86
N THR A 378 2.67 6.66 -25.93
CA THR A 378 3.60 5.71 -26.55
C THR A 378 3.94 6.22 -27.93
N ALA A 379 5.22 6.45 -28.16
CA ALA A 379 5.73 6.87 -29.47
C ALA A 379 6.73 5.83 -29.97
N TYR A 380 6.37 5.12 -31.03
CA TYR A 380 7.21 4.13 -31.66
C TYR A 380 8.29 4.81 -32.53
N ASP A 381 9.41 4.11 -32.77
CA ASP A 381 10.57 4.70 -33.45
C ASP A 381 10.45 4.62 -34.97
N ASP A 382 9.74 3.65 -35.50
CA ASP A 382 9.69 3.39 -36.94
C ASP A 382 8.25 3.08 -37.41
N ASP A 383 8.09 3.10 -38.72
CA ASP A 383 6.80 2.94 -39.39
C ASP A 383 6.36 1.47 -39.40
N LYS A 384 5.08 1.26 -39.19
CA LYS A 384 4.39 -0.03 -39.34
C LYS A 384 3.54 -0.02 -40.62
N TRP A 385 3.53 -1.14 -41.30
CA TRP A 385 2.59 -1.34 -42.40
C TRP A 385 1.18 -1.59 -41.86
N VAL A 386 0.28 -0.68 -42.15
CA VAL A 386 -1.13 -0.73 -41.73
C VAL A 386 -2.05 -0.37 -42.87
N VAL A 387 -3.32 -0.78 -42.73
CA VAL A 387 -4.36 -0.29 -43.65
C VAL A 387 -4.90 1.03 -43.09
N HIS A 388 -4.73 2.09 -43.85
CA HIS A 388 -5.23 3.41 -43.49
C HIS A 388 -5.98 4.02 -44.68
N ASN A 389 -7.25 4.44 -44.44
CA ASN A 389 -8.13 4.98 -45.49
C ASN A 389 -8.25 4.06 -46.72
N GLY A 390 -8.30 2.76 -46.50
CA GLY A 390 -8.41 1.77 -47.54
C GLY A 390 -7.14 1.49 -48.36
N ASN A 391 -5.99 1.98 -47.94
CA ASN A 391 -4.72 1.74 -48.61
C ASN A 391 -3.66 1.21 -47.59
N PHE A 392 -2.72 0.41 -48.09
CA PHE A 392 -1.54 0.08 -47.33
C PHE A 392 -0.67 1.31 -47.17
N SER A 393 -0.35 1.67 -45.94
CA SER A 393 0.40 2.86 -45.58
C SER A 393 1.45 2.52 -44.51
N GLN A 394 2.59 3.19 -44.58
CA GLN A 394 3.58 3.15 -43.50
C GLN A 394 3.26 4.30 -42.54
N ILE A 395 3.02 3.97 -41.29
CA ILE A 395 2.64 4.94 -40.24
C ILE A 395 3.43 4.64 -38.98
N THR A 396 4.10 5.65 -38.47
CA THR A 396 4.71 5.60 -37.13
C THR A 396 3.60 5.65 -36.09
N GLU A 397 3.43 4.56 -35.33
CA GLU A 397 2.36 4.43 -34.32
C GLU A 397 2.60 5.41 -33.15
N ARG A 398 1.54 6.11 -32.76
CA ARG A 398 1.53 7.02 -31.61
C ARG A 398 0.23 6.85 -30.87
N ASP A 399 0.34 6.45 -29.61
CA ASP A 399 -0.82 6.19 -28.76
C ASP A 399 -0.89 7.16 -27.59
N PHE A 400 -2.09 7.51 -27.21
CA PHE A 400 -2.38 8.16 -25.93
C PHE A 400 -3.30 7.26 -25.11
N THR A 401 -2.84 6.78 -23.96
CA THR A 401 -3.63 5.90 -23.11
C THR A 401 -3.99 6.60 -21.81
N GLN A 402 -5.26 6.54 -21.49
CA GLN A 402 -5.85 7.07 -20.27
C GLN A 402 -6.34 5.88 -19.44
N ARG A 403 -5.85 5.76 -18.21
CA ARG A 403 -6.26 4.73 -17.26
C ARG A 403 -6.83 5.37 -16.01
N TYR A 404 -8.03 4.99 -15.66
CA TYR A 404 -8.71 5.43 -14.45
C TYR A 404 -8.91 4.23 -13.54
N SER A 405 -8.50 4.35 -12.27
CA SER A 405 -8.69 3.28 -11.30
C SER A 405 -9.28 3.81 -10.01
N VAL A 406 -10.19 3.04 -9.43
CA VAL A 406 -10.76 3.31 -8.09
C VAL A 406 -10.66 2.03 -7.28
N SER A 407 -10.01 2.13 -6.12
CA SER A 407 -9.86 1.02 -5.17
C SER A 407 -10.63 1.34 -3.90
N ILE A 408 -11.47 0.42 -3.45
CA ILE A 408 -12.30 0.54 -2.25
C ILE A 408 -12.02 -0.67 -1.38
N SER A 409 -11.64 -0.41 -0.12
CA SER A 409 -11.46 -1.45 0.90
C SER A 409 -12.08 -1.03 2.23
N ASN A 410 -12.34 -2.00 3.10
CA ASN A 410 -12.86 -1.69 4.44
C ASN A 410 -12.01 -2.38 5.50
N ASN A 411 -11.41 -1.57 6.37
CA ASN A 411 -10.47 -2.01 7.41
C ASN A 411 -11.13 -2.81 8.55
N LYS A 412 -12.46 -2.78 8.66
CA LYS A 412 -13.21 -3.56 9.66
C LYS A 412 -13.38 -5.02 9.26
N PHE A 413 -13.36 -5.29 7.95
CA PHE A 413 -13.39 -6.65 7.42
C PHE A 413 -11.96 -7.18 7.30
N ASP A 414 -11.33 -7.44 8.45
CA ASP A 414 -10.00 -8.04 8.52
C ASP A 414 -10.16 -9.54 8.85
N PHE A 415 -9.92 -10.39 7.86
CA PHE A 415 -9.91 -11.83 8.00
C PHE A 415 -8.46 -12.32 8.04
N TRP A 416 -7.91 -12.55 9.23
CA TRP A 416 -6.51 -12.96 9.45
C TRP A 416 -5.47 -12.05 8.77
N GLY A 417 -5.72 -10.74 8.76
CA GLY A 417 -4.85 -9.76 8.11
C GLY A 417 -5.18 -9.50 6.65
N PHE A 418 -6.19 -10.18 6.08
CA PHE A 418 -6.67 -9.93 4.73
C PHE A 418 -7.87 -8.99 4.74
N VAL A 419 -7.80 -7.98 3.89
CA VAL A 419 -8.85 -6.98 3.72
C VAL A 419 -9.45 -7.12 2.32
N PRO A 420 -10.78 -7.32 2.20
CA PRO A 420 -11.44 -7.33 0.90
C PRO A 420 -11.30 -5.97 0.23
N THR A 421 -10.91 -6.00 -1.02
CA THR A 421 -10.69 -4.80 -1.84
C THR A 421 -11.37 -4.98 -3.19
N ILE A 422 -12.13 -3.99 -3.60
CA ILE A 422 -12.69 -3.89 -4.94
C ILE A 422 -11.86 -2.86 -5.69
N VAL A 423 -11.40 -3.21 -6.88
CA VAL A 423 -10.73 -2.30 -7.80
C VAL A 423 -11.52 -2.23 -9.09
N LEU A 424 -11.94 -1.04 -9.47
CA LEU A 424 -12.58 -0.77 -10.75
C LEU A 424 -11.58 -0.04 -11.62
N GLY A 425 -11.46 -0.47 -12.88
CA GLY A 425 -10.56 0.09 -13.86
C GLY A 425 -11.29 0.40 -15.17
N TYR A 426 -10.94 1.53 -15.76
CA TYR A 426 -11.31 1.87 -17.13
C TYR A 426 -10.04 2.32 -17.86
N THR A 427 -9.83 1.77 -19.05
CA THR A 427 -8.71 2.13 -19.92
C THR A 427 -9.26 2.52 -21.28
N HIS A 428 -8.84 3.67 -21.77
CA HIS A 428 -9.12 4.15 -23.10
C HIS A 428 -7.79 4.43 -23.80
N ARG A 429 -7.63 3.88 -25.00
CA ARG A 429 -6.47 4.14 -25.86
C ARG A 429 -6.94 4.80 -27.14
N ASP A 430 -6.46 6.01 -27.38
CA ASP A 430 -6.47 6.70 -28.65
C ASP A 430 -5.20 6.36 -29.43
N SER A 431 -5.29 6.14 -30.71
CA SER A 431 -4.15 5.86 -31.60
C SER A 431 -4.32 6.55 -32.95
N ASN A 432 -3.21 6.94 -33.58
CA ASN A 432 -3.22 7.35 -34.98
C ASN A 432 -3.41 6.16 -35.97
N ILE A 433 -3.41 4.94 -35.43
CA ILE A 433 -3.74 3.70 -36.10
C ILE A 433 -5.02 3.17 -35.47
N TRP A 434 -6.20 3.39 -36.10
CA TRP A 434 -7.50 3.09 -35.49
C TRP A 434 -7.67 1.63 -35.05
N GLN A 435 -6.96 0.68 -35.69
CA GLN A 435 -6.94 -0.73 -35.30
C GLN A 435 -6.28 -0.97 -33.92
N ARG A 436 -5.67 0.05 -33.33
CA ARG A 436 -5.03 0.04 -32.01
C ARG A 436 -5.85 0.74 -30.94
N GLU A 437 -6.94 1.39 -31.32
CA GLU A 437 -7.87 2.00 -30.38
C GLU A 437 -8.66 0.94 -29.64
N PHE A 438 -8.89 1.14 -28.36
CA PHE A 438 -9.80 0.29 -27.61
C PHE A 438 -10.28 0.95 -26.33
N ASP A 439 -11.42 0.46 -25.88
CA ASP A 439 -11.99 0.69 -24.57
C ASP A 439 -11.98 -0.61 -23.77
N LYS A 440 -11.65 -0.50 -22.48
CA LYS A 440 -11.57 -1.65 -21.61
C LYS A 440 -12.06 -1.32 -20.22
N PHE A 441 -12.99 -2.12 -19.71
CA PHE A 441 -13.49 -2.04 -18.36
C PHE A 441 -13.07 -3.29 -17.57
N THR A 442 -12.48 -3.09 -16.41
CA THR A 442 -12.06 -4.17 -15.52
C THR A 442 -12.67 -3.96 -14.13
N ALA A 443 -13.06 -5.05 -13.52
CA ALA A 443 -13.41 -5.07 -12.10
C ALA A 443 -12.61 -6.19 -11.45
N GLU A 444 -12.04 -5.91 -10.28
CA GLU A 444 -11.25 -6.87 -9.54
C GLU A 444 -11.76 -6.92 -8.10
N PHE A 445 -12.13 -8.09 -7.63
CA PHE A 445 -12.41 -8.34 -6.23
C PHE A 445 -11.29 -9.17 -5.65
N THR A 446 -10.54 -8.61 -4.72
CA THR A 446 -9.36 -9.24 -4.17
C THR A 446 -9.33 -9.23 -2.65
N MET A 447 -8.68 -10.24 -2.08
CA MET A 447 -8.33 -10.28 -0.67
C MET A 447 -6.85 -9.89 -0.55
N ARG A 448 -6.58 -8.68 -0.07
CA ARG A 448 -5.22 -8.16 0.08
C ARG A 448 -4.79 -8.23 1.53
N GLN A 449 -3.60 -8.76 1.77
CA GLN A 449 -3.00 -8.65 3.09
C GLN A 449 -2.67 -7.17 3.37
N LYS A 450 -3.17 -6.66 4.48
CA LYS A 450 -2.94 -5.26 4.88
C LYS A 450 -1.61 -5.15 5.62
N PHE A 451 -0.80 -4.21 5.17
CA PHE A 451 0.49 -3.89 5.77
C PHE A 451 0.46 -2.55 6.48
#